data_3c8fd6ea80d2d78070c6e6ea69cd3abd
#
_entry.id   3c8fd6ea80d2d78070c6e6ea69cd3abd
#
_cell.length_a   1.000
_cell.length_b   1.000
_cell.length_c   1.000
_cell.angle_alpha   90.00
_cell.angle_beta   90.00
_cell.angle_gamma   90.00
#
_symmetry.space_group_name_H-M   'P 1'
#
loop_
_entity.id
_entity.type
_entity.pdbx_description
1 polymer ?
#
loop_
_entity_poly.entity_id
_entity_poly.type
_entity_poly.pdbx_seq_one_letter_code
_entity_poly.pdbx_strand_id
1 'polypeptide(L)'
;SALALSRQKTPAVRTIASSENLSAKGAYEIKAASGEAKVTLFGTGTELALALKAAETLEAEGTPVRVVSVPCFELFERQDAAYQASVIGRGTVRVAVEAAIKQGWERFIGEDGAFVGMTGYGASAPAEVLYDKFGITAEAVVAAVKARL
;
A
#
# COMPACT_ATOMS: atom_id res chain seq x y z
N SER A 1 17.61 11.71 -10.79
CA SER A 1 16.43 10.89 -10.39
C SER A 1 15.30 11.11 -11.38
N ALA A 2 14.53 10.07 -11.65
CA ALA A 2 13.30 10.13 -12.45
C ALA A 2 12.08 9.97 -11.53
N LEU A 3 11.04 10.76 -11.78
CA LEU A 3 9.76 10.66 -11.07
C LEU A 3 8.67 10.31 -12.09
N ALA A 4 8.00 9.20 -11.89
CA ALA A 4 6.81 8.83 -12.65
C ALA A 4 5.57 9.33 -11.89
N LEU A 5 4.86 10.28 -12.47
CA LEU A 5 3.69 10.90 -11.84
C LEU A 5 2.43 10.54 -12.63
N SER A 6 1.36 10.22 -11.91
CA SER A 6 0.04 10.01 -12.51
C SER A 6 -0.63 11.34 -12.86
N ARG A 7 -1.61 11.31 -13.77
CA ARG A 7 -2.44 12.47 -14.11
C ARG A 7 -3.69 12.61 -13.22
N GLN A 8 -4.03 11.56 -12.49
CA GLN A 8 -5.18 11.55 -11.59
C GLN A 8 -4.94 12.46 -10.39
N LYS A 9 -6.01 13.07 -9.90
CA LYS A 9 -5.98 13.76 -8.62
C LYS A 9 -5.87 12.75 -7.49
N THR A 10 -4.91 12.98 -6.59
CA THR A 10 -4.76 12.19 -5.37
C THR A 10 -5.19 13.01 -4.15
N PRO A 11 -5.79 12.39 -3.14
CA PRO A 11 -6.06 13.07 -1.88
C PRO A 11 -4.75 13.48 -1.20
N ALA A 12 -4.78 14.56 -0.43
CA ALA A 12 -3.68 14.92 0.46
C ALA A 12 -3.63 13.92 1.61
N VAL A 13 -2.70 12.99 1.56
CA VAL A 13 -2.58 11.91 2.55
C VAL A 13 -1.67 12.26 3.72
N ARG A 14 -0.79 13.24 3.54
CA ARG A 14 0.10 13.76 4.57
C ARG A 14 -0.29 15.19 4.91
N THR A 15 -1.03 15.36 6.01
CA THR A 15 -1.58 16.64 6.43
C THR A 15 -0.73 17.37 7.47
N ILE A 16 0.26 16.68 8.07
CA ILE A 16 1.18 17.26 9.06
C ILE A 16 2.51 17.54 8.38
N ALA A 17 2.95 18.80 8.48
CA ALA A 17 4.27 19.20 7.99
C ALA A 17 5.38 18.56 8.84
N SER A 18 6.41 18.05 8.18
CA SER A 18 7.60 17.50 8.82
C SER A 18 8.84 17.99 8.07
N SER A 19 9.89 18.29 8.80
CA SER A 19 11.21 18.57 8.24
C SER A 19 11.90 17.31 7.73
N GLU A 20 11.45 16.12 8.15
CA GLU A 20 12.00 14.85 7.70
C GLU A 20 11.44 14.48 6.32
N ASN A 21 12.35 14.19 5.39
CA ASN A 21 11.99 13.65 4.08
C ASN A 21 11.77 12.14 4.16
N LEU A 22 10.58 11.71 4.57
CA LEU A 22 10.25 10.29 4.68
C LEU A 22 10.33 9.55 3.34
N SER A 23 10.05 10.24 2.23
CA SER A 23 10.14 9.62 0.88
C SER A 23 11.58 9.22 0.53
N ALA A 24 12.59 9.85 1.12
CA ALA A 24 13.99 9.45 0.95
C ALA A 24 14.32 8.07 1.57
N LYS A 25 13.45 7.55 2.45
CA LYS A 25 13.58 6.20 3.02
C LYS A 25 13.02 5.11 2.11
N GLY A 26 12.31 5.48 1.04
CA GLY A 26 11.75 4.55 0.05
C GLY A 26 10.45 3.87 0.44
N ALA A 27 10.23 3.62 1.72
CA ALA A 27 8.95 3.17 2.28
C ALA A 27 8.82 3.71 3.71
N TYR A 28 7.62 4.09 4.12
CA TYR A 28 7.37 4.62 5.47
C TYR A 28 5.90 4.49 5.85
N GLU A 29 5.64 4.39 7.15
CA GLU A 29 4.26 4.39 7.67
C GLU A 29 3.63 5.76 7.46
N ILE A 30 2.47 5.78 6.78
CA ILE A 30 1.66 6.98 6.53
C ILE A 30 0.46 7.07 7.47
N LYS A 31 -0.02 5.93 7.96
CA LYS A 31 -1.12 5.81 8.92
C LYS A 31 -0.80 4.70 9.92
N ALA A 32 -0.74 5.04 11.19
CA ALA A 32 -0.64 4.07 12.28
C ALA A 32 -1.98 3.34 12.48
N ALA A 33 -1.92 2.13 13.01
CA ALA A 33 -3.10 1.40 13.47
C ALA A 33 -3.68 2.01 14.75
N SER A 34 -4.97 1.79 15.02
CA SER A 34 -5.66 2.25 16.23
C SER A 34 -5.20 1.52 17.52
N GLY A 35 -4.44 0.44 17.37
CA GLY A 35 -3.90 -0.38 18.44
C GLY A 35 -2.75 -1.24 17.93
N GLU A 36 -2.54 -2.41 18.54
CA GLU A 36 -1.57 -3.37 18.00
C GLU A 36 -1.99 -3.83 16.60
N ALA A 37 -1.16 -3.50 15.62
CA ALA A 37 -1.49 -3.73 14.21
C ALA A 37 -1.66 -5.22 13.92
N LYS A 38 -2.80 -5.60 13.38
CA LYS A 38 -3.08 -6.94 12.86
C LYS A 38 -2.83 -7.02 11.34
N VAL A 39 -2.91 -5.88 10.68
CA VAL A 39 -2.79 -5.78 9.22
C VAL A 39 -1.81 -4.66 8.86
N THR A 40 -1.00 -4.90 7.84
CA THR A 40 -0.17 -3.90 7.18
C THR A 40 -0.57 -3.83 5.71
N LEU A 41 -1.09 -2.68 5.28
CA LEU A 41 -1.40 -2.40 3.88
C LEU A 41 -0.27 -1.59 3.27
N PHE A 42 0.11 -1.93 2.04
CA PHE A 42 1.11 -1.23 1.27
C PHE A 42 0.50 -0.66 0.00
N GLY A 43 0.86 0.57 -0.33
CA GLY A 43 0.45 1.19 -1.58
C GLY A 43 1.48 2.18 -2.08
N THR A 44 1.44 2.44 -3.38
CA THR A 44 2.25 3.47 -4.03
C THR A 44 1.39 4.30 -4.97
N GLY A 45 1.87 5.49 -5.33
CA GLY A 45 1.18 6.34 -6.30
C GLY A 45 -0.28 6.63 -5.92
N THR A 46 -1.16 6.50 -6.90
CA THR A 46 -2.62 6.71 -6.77
C THR A 46 -3.29 5.64 -5.91
N GLU A 47 -2.77 4.42 -5.90
CA GLU A 47 -3.36 3.28 -5.19
C GLU A 47 -3.17 3.36 -3.67
N LEU A 48 -2.28 4.24 -3.19
CA LEU A 48 -2.17 4.53 -1.76
C LEU A 48 -3.52 5.00 -1.16
N ALA A 49 -4.31 5.73 -1.95
CA ALA A 49 -5.65 6.15 -1.53
C ALA A 49 -6.60 4.95 -1.32
N LEU A 50 -6.47 3.89 -2.13
CA LEU A 50 -7.25 2.65 -1.97
C LEU A 50 -6.85 1.90 -0.69
N ALA A 51 -5.55 1.84 -0.39
CA ALA A 51 -5.06 1.25 0.85
C ALA A 51 -5.58 2.01 2.09
N LEU A 52 -5.59 3.33 2.05
CA LEU A 52 -6.13 4.16 3.14
C LEU A 52 -7.64 3.95 3.33
N LYS A 53 -8.42 3.94 2.23
CA LYS A 53 -9.85 3.66 2.29
C LYS A 53 -10.16 2.27 2.82
N ALA A 54 -9.40 1.26 2.40
CA ALA A 54 -9.52 -0.11 2.93
C ALA A 54 -9.21 -0.17 4.43
N ALA A 55 -8.16 0.56 4.87
CA ALA A 55 -7.82 0.65 6.29
C ALA A 55 -8.95 1.29 7.12
N GLU A 56 -9.58 2.35 6.63
CA GLU A 56 -10.73 2.98 7.29
C GLU A 56 -11.89 1.99 7.49
N THR A 57 -12.20 1.20 6.46
CA THR A 57 -13.25 0.18 6.52
C THR A 57 -12.92 -0.90 7.55
N LEU A 58 -11.70 -1.45 7.53
CA LEU A 58 -11.27 -2.49 8.45
C LEU A 58 -11.18 -2.00 9.90
N GLU A 59 -10.71 -0.78 10.12
CA GLU A 59 -10.68 -0.15 11.44
C GLU A 59 -12.10 0.06 12.00
N ALA A 60 -13.05 0.48 11.17
CA ALA A 60 -14.46 0.60 11.58
C ALA A 60 -15.08 -0.76 11.97
N GLU A 61 -14.56 -1.86 11.43
CA GLU A 61 -14.94 -3.22 11.78
C GLU A 61 -14.14 -3.78 12.98
N GLY A 62 -13.28 -2.97 13.61
CA GLY A 62 -12.51 -3.36 14.79
C GLY A 62 -11.19 -4.08 14.49
N THR A 63 -10.71 -4.04 13.26
CA THR A 63 -9.40 -4.61 12.88
C THR A 63 -8.35 -3.50 12.79
N PRO A 64 -7.33 -3.44 13.69
CA PRO A 64 -6.29 -2.43 13.66
C PRO A 64 -5.38 -2.57 12.43
N VAL A 65 -5.33 -1.53 11.59
CA VAL A 65 -4.63 -1.52 10.31
C VAL A 65 -3.65 -0.37 10.22
N ARG A 66 -2.39 -0.68 9.94
CA ARG A 66 -1.40 0.32 9.54
C ARG A 66 -1.28 0.38 8.01
N VAL A 67 -0.95 1.56 7.49
CA VAL A 67 -0.72 1.77 6.07
C VAL A 67 0.68 2.29 5.83
N VAL A 68 1.37 1.70 4.87
CA VAL A 68 2.72 2.04 4.44
C VAL A 68 2.69 2.59 3.02
N SER A 69 3.24 3.77 2.84
CA SER A 69 3.53 4.35 1.52
C SER A 69 4.88 3.83 1.02
N VAL A 70 4.93 3.35 -0.21
CA VAL A 70 6.14 2.76 -0.82
C VAL A 70 6.50 3.51 -2.12
N PRO A 71 7.09 4.72 -2.03
CA PRO A 71 7.43 5.49 -3.22
C PRO A 71 8.64 4.96 -4.00
N CYS A 72 9.53 4.16 -3.40
CA CYS A 72 10.74 3.69 -4.07
C CYS A 72 11.32 2.43 -3.41
N PHE A 73 11.29 1.30 -4.08
CA PHE A 73 11.83 0.03 -3.58
C PHE A 73 13.34 0.09 -3.34
N GLU A 74 14.09 0.69 -4.27
CA GLU A 74 15.56 0.74 -4.21
C GLU A 74 16.08 1.61 -3.06
N LEU A 75 15.37 2.68 -2.70
CA LEU A 75 15.71 3.48 -1.53
C LEU A 75 15.39 2.73 -0.23
N PHE A 76 14.30 1.97 -0.22
CA PHE A 76 13.96 1.14 0.92
C PHE A 76 14.97 0.01 1.16
N GLU A 77 15.44 -0.63 0.10
CA GLU A 77 16.48 -1.67 0.19
C GLU A 77 17.80 -1.19 0.78
N ARG A 78 18.09 0.10 0.65
CA ARG A 78 19.31 0.72 1.22
C ARG A 78 19.19 1.05 2.70
N GLN A 79 18.00 0.95 3.29
CA GLN A 79 17.81 1.15 4.71
C GLN A 79 18.41 -0.02 5.51
N ASP A 80 18.73 0.23 6.77
CA ASP A 80 19.18 -0.83 7.65
C ASP A 80 18.09 -1.87 7.94
N ALA A 81 18.50 -3.04 8.40
CA ALA A 81 17.61 -4.17 8.63
C ALA A 81 16.54 -3.88 9.72
N ALA A 82 16.86 -3.06 10.70
CA ALA A 82 15.93 -2.70 11.77
C ALA A 82 14.81 -1.81 11.23
N TYR A 83 15.16 -0.81 10.42
CA TYR A 83 14.17 0.04 9.74
C TYR A 83 13.29 -0.78 8.78
N GLN A 84 13.90 -1.62 7.94
CA GLN A 84 13.14 -2.49 7.03
C GLN A 84 12.16 -3.39 7.80
N ALA A 85 12.60 -4.01 8.88
CA ALA A 85 11.74 -4.86 9.71
C ALA A 85 10.56 -4.07 10.32
N SER A 86 10.80 -2.85 10.79
CA SER A 86 9.76 -1.99 11.36
C SER A 86 8.70 -1.58 10.33
N VAL A 87 9.11 -1.35 9.08
CA VAL A 87 8.21 -0.96 7.99
C VAL A 87 7.41 -2.16 7.47
N ILE A 88 8.05 -3.33 7.30
CA ILE A 88 7.39 -4.54 6.75
C ILE A 88 6.27 -5.04 7.68
N GLY A 89 6.38 -4.85 8.99
CA GLY A 89 5.34 -5.28 9.93
C GLY A 89 5.19 -6.80 9.97
N ARG A 90 6.30 -7.50 10.19
CA ARG A 90 6.29 -8.98 10.34
C ARG A 90 5.36 -9.38 11.48
N GLY A 91 4.56 -10.43 11.25
CA GLY A 91 3.54 -10.89 12.19
C GLY A 91 2.14 -10.32 11.95
N THR A 92 1.98 -9.41 10.96
CA THR A 92 0.67 -8.94 10.50
C THR A 92 0.25 -9.59 9.19
N VAL A 93 -1.05 -9.58 8.89
CA VAL A 93 -1.55 -9.86 7.53
C VAL A 93 -1.07 -8.73 6.61
N ARG A 94 -0.39 -9.07 5.53
CA ARG A 94 0.23 -8.10 4.63
C ARG A 94 -0.43 -8.13 3.26
N VAL A 95 -0.91 -6.97 2.81
CA VAL A 95 -1.54 -6.82 1.50
C VAL A 95 -0.98 -5.58 0.81
N ALA A 96 -0.57 -5.72 -0.45
CA ALA A 96 -0.16 -4.60 -1.29
C ALA A 96 -1.18 -4.34 -2.41
N VAL A 97 -1.29 -3.08 -2.82
CA VAL A 97 -2.16 -2.66 -3.92
C VAL A 97 -1.39 -1.74 -4.86
N GLU A 98 -1.41 -2.08 -6.14
CA GLU A 98 -0.84 -1.28 -7.22
C GLU A 98 -1.46 -1.66 -8.57
N ALA A 99 -1.69 -0.67 -9.46
CA ALA A 99 -2.10 -0.90 -10.84
C ALA A 99 -0.92 -1.39 -11.72
N ALA A 100 -0.18 -2.35 -11.22
CA ALA A 100 0.96 -3.01 -11.86
C ALA A 100 0.93 -4.51 -11.54
N ILE A 101 1.93 -5.25 -12.03
CA ILE A 101 2.11 -6.67 -11.69
C ILE A 101 2.75 -6.83 -10.30
N LYS A 102 2.58 -8.00 -9.70
CA LYS A 102 3.06 -8.33 -8.35
C LYS A 102 4.59 -8.20 -8.17
N GLN A 103 5.35 -8.26 -9.26
CA GLN A 103 6.82 -8.28 -9.24
C GLN A 103 7.41 -7.17 -8.36
N GLY A 104 8.26 -7.56 -7.42
CA GLY A 104 8.91 -6.65 -6.47
C GLY A 104 8.16 -6.47 -5.14
N TRP A 105 6.87 -6.79 -5.09
CA TRP A 105 6.08 -6.68 -3.87
C TRP A 105 6.30 -7.84 -2.90
N GLU A 106 6.86 -8.96 -3.35
CA GLU A 106 7.14 -10.14 -2.52
C GLU A 106 7.96 -9.80 -1.28
N ARG A 107 8.87 -8.83 -1.38
CA ARG A 107 9.70 -8.36 -0.26
C ARG A 107 8.89 -7.72 0.87
N PHE A 108 7.74 -7.12 0.55
CA PHE A 108 6.85 -6.50 1.52
C PHE A 108 5.81 -7.48 2.04
N ILE A 109 5.13 -8.17 1.14
CA ILE A 109 4.01 -9.04 1.50
C ILE A 109 4.44 -10.45 1.92
N GLY A 110 5.63 -10.91 1.50
CA GLY A 110 6.09 -12.27 1.77
C GLY A 110 5.30 -13.34 1.01
N GLU A 111 5.45 -14.59 1.44
CA GLU A 111 4.78 -15.73 0.80
C GLU A 111 3.28 -15.78 1.11
N ASP A 112 2.90 -15.44 2.34
CA ASP A 112 1.52 -15.53 2.84
C ASP A 112 0.67 -14.29 2.55
N GLY A 113 1.28 -13.21 2.07
CA GLY A 113 0.59 -11.96 1.79
C GLY A 113 -0.22 -12.00 0.50
N ALA A 114 -1.02 -10.96 0.29
CA ALA A 114 -1.81 -10.79 -0.93
C ALA A 114 -1.36 -9.57 -1.73
N PHE A 115 -1.62 -9.63 -3.02
CA PHE A 115 -1.44 -8.51 -3.93
C PHE A 115 -2.73 -8.26 -4.71
N VAL A 116 -3.20 -7.02 -4.66
CA VAL A 116 -4.34 -6.53 -5.45
C VAL A 116 -3.77 -5.69 -6.59
N GLY A 117 -3.81 -6.22 -7.80
CA GLY A 117 -3.19 -5.57 -8.96
C GLY A 117 -3.46 -6.29 -10.26
N MET A 118 -2.62 -6.02 -11.25
CA MET A 118 -2.76 -6.55 -12.60
C MET A 118 -2.25 -7.99 -12.70
N THR A 119 -2.97 -8.80 -13.47
CA THR A 119 -2.58 -10.17 -13.83
C THR A 119 -2.29 -10.33 -15.34
N GLY A 120 -2.42 -9.25 -16.10
CA GLY A 120 -2.25 -9.27 -17.55
C GLY A 120 -2.06 -7.86 -18.11
N TYR A 121 -2.33 -7.71 -19.39
CA TYR A 121 -2.21 -6.44 -20.07
C TYR A 121 -3.26 -5.43 -19.61
N GLY A 122 -2.87 -4.14 -19.58
CA GLY A 122 -3.77 -3.03 -19.33
C GLY A 122 -4.75 -2.77 -20.49
N ALA A 123 -5.57 -1.75 -20.33
CA ALA A 123 -6.50 -1.26 -21.33
C ALA A 123 -6.49 0.28 -21.33
N SER A 124 -7.14 0.89 -22.31
CA SER A 124 -7.29 2.34 -22.38
C SER A 124 -8.75 2.72 -22.15
N ALA A 125 -9.03 3.37 -21.04
CA ALA A 125 -10.33 3.90 -20.64
C ALA A 125 -10.13 4.92 -19.49
N PRO A 126 -11.18 5.61 -19.02
CA PRO A 126 -11.14 6.38 -17.78
C PRO A 126 -10.66 5.52 -16.59
N ALA A 127 -9.88 6.12 -15.68
CA ALA A 127 -9.21 5.39 -14.61
C ALA A 127 -10.19 4.60 -13.73
N GLU A 128 -11.32 5.20 -13.35
CA GLU A 128 -12.33 4.55 -12.51
C GLU A 128 -12.88 3.28 -13.17
N VAL A 129 -13.15 3.32 -14.48
CA VAL A 129 -13.64 2.16 -15.25
C VAL A 129 -12.59 1.05 -15.28
N LEU A 130 -11.29 1.42 -15.38
CA LEU A 130 -10.21 0.43 -15.39
C LEU A 130 -9.99 -0.18 -14.02
N TYR A 131 -10.05 0.61 -12.96
CA TYR A 131 -9.93 0.10 -11.60
C TYR A 131 -11.02 -0.93 -11.29
N ASP A 132 -12.28 -0.62 -11.61
CA ASP A 132 -13.40 -1.55 -11.43
C ASP A 132 -13.23 -2.81 -12.29
N LYS A 133 -12.87 -2.63 -13.57
CA LYS A 133 -12.68 -3.75 -14.50
C LYS A 133 -11.59 -4.72 -14.05
N PHE A 134 -10.50 -4.21 -13.51
CA PHE A 134 -9.36 -5.02 -13.06
C PHE A 134 -9.45 -5.43 -11.59
N GLY A 135 -10.52 -5.01 -10.88
CA GLY A 135 -10.70 -5.34 -9.47
C GLY A 135 -9.66 -4.69 -8.55
N ILE A 136 -9.09 -3.55 -8.94
CA ILE A 136 -8.12 -2.81 -8.13
C ILE A 136 -8.89 -1.78 -7.32
N THR A 137 -9.54 -2.23 -6.26
CA THR A 137 -10.45 -1.42 -5.45
C THR A 137 -10.17 -1.59 -3.95
N ALA A 138 -10.66 -0.65 -3.15
CA ALA A 138 -10.54 -0.75 -1.69
C ALA A 138 -11.28 -1.99 -1.15
N GLU A 139 -12.42 -2.33 -1.76
CA GLU A 139 -13.21 -3.51 -1.43
C GLU A 139 -12.43 -4.81 -1.69
N ALA A 140 -11.68 -4.88 -2.80
CA ALA A 140 -10.80 -6.01 -3.11
C ALA A 140 -9.66 -6.14 -2.09
N VAL A 141 -9.08 -5.02 -1.64
CA VAL A 141 -8.07 -5.01 -0.57
C VAL A 141 -8.68 -5.53 0.75
N VAL A 142 -9.87 -5.06 1.12
CA VAL A 142 -10.59 -5.54 2.33
C VAL A 142 -10.85 -7.04 2.23
N ALA A 143 -11.33 -7.52 1.08
CA ALA A 143 -11.60 -8.96 0.86
C ALA A 143 -10.31 -9.78 0.96
N ALA A 144 -9.20 -9.31 0.40
CA ALA A 144 -7.89 -9.97 0.47
C ALA A 144 -7.36 -10.07 1.91
N VAL A 145 -7.60 -9.06 2.75
CA VAL A 145 -7.29 -9.07 4.17
C VAL A 145 -8.16 -10.10 4.91
N LYS A 146 -9.49 -10.01 4.74
CA LYS A 146 -10.44 -10.90 5.44
C LYS A 146 -10.22 -12.38 5.14
N ALA A 147 -9.75 -12.71 3.96
CA ALA A 147 -9.40 -14.08 3.59
C ALA A 147 -8.15 -14.63 4.32
N ARG A 148 -7.44 -13.78 5.09
CA ARG A 148 -6.17 -14.11 5.77
C ARG A 148 -6.17 -13.84 7.27
N LEU A 149 -7.24 -13.24 7.80
CA LEU A 149 -7.49 -13.10 9.25
C LEU A 149 -8.05 -14.39 9.83
#